data_d07a85039ec7b30ba1f67ba90184cc75
#
_entry.id   d07a85039ec7b30ba1f67ba90184cc75
#
_cell.length_a   1.000
_cell.length_b   1.000
_cell.length_c   1.000
_cell.angle_alpha   90.00
_cell.angle_beta   90.00
_cell.angle_gamma   90.00
#
_symmetry.space_group_name_H-M   'P 1'
#
loop_
_entity.id
_entity.type
_entity.pdbx_description
1 polymer ?
#
loop_
_entity_poly.entity_id
_entity_poly.type
_entity_poly.pdbx_seq_one_letter_code
_entity_poly.pdbx_strand_id
1 'polypeptide(L)'
;EKAIQTMDDASHKHRKQLFMSLMTEKRLQDAVDIFKEAWITSLEVWEQKNEVSLYREMINILTVTACKWAGVPLSKSTVNLRANQLEALFDSAGAVGPRHWKGRVSRNALEAWLKDMVESVRNGILKVPEETALHRMAWYRDTNGQLLNAQVTAVEVLNILRPIVAVAVYIVFTALALHKHPDEVEKLTYA
;
A
#
# COMPACT_ATOMS: atom_id res chain seq x y z
N GLU A 1 11.68 -19.94 -1.34
CA GLU A 1 10.24 -19.80 -1.04
C GLU A 1 9.61 -18.74 -1.96
N LYS A 2 8.37 -18.96 -2.41
CA LYS A 2 7.74 -18.13 -3.43
C LYS A 2 6.72 -17.17 -2.81
N ALA A 3 6.58 -15.97 -3.40
CA ALA A 3 5.47 -15.06 -3.11
C ALA A 3 4.14 -15.58 -3.70
N ILE A 4 3.00 -15.11 -3.19
CA ILE A 4 1.66 -15.62 -3.55
C ILE A 4 1.41 -15.63 -5.06
N GLN A 5 1.93 -14.65 -5.82
CA GLN A 5 1.72 -14.55 -7.27
C GLN A 5 2.41 -15.67 -8.08
N THR A 6 3.32 -16.40 -7.47
CA THR A 6 4.10 -17.47 -8.13
C THR A 6 3.83 -18.84 -7.54
N MET A 7 2.73 -18.96 -6.79
CA MET A 7 2.29 -20.21 -6.15
C MET A 7 1.05 -20.77 -6.86
N ASP A 8 0.87 -22.08 -6.72
CA ASP A 8 -0.28 -22.82 -7.23
C ASP A 8 -0.88 -23.70 -6.13
N ASP A 9 -2.04 -24.29 -6.40
CA ASP A 9 -2.70 -25.35 -5.62
C ASP A 9 -3.07 -24.96 -4.17
N ALA A 10 -2.95 -25.92 -3.27
CA ALA A 10 -3.35 -25.80 -1.86
C ALA A 10 -2.58 -24.70 -1.12
N SER A 11 -1.29 -24.54 -1.42
CA SER A 11 -0.44 -23.51 -0.80
C SER A 11 -0.88 -22.12 -1.20
N HIS A 12 -1.25 -21.90 -2.47
CA HIS A 12 -1.83 -20.64 -2.92
C HIS A 12 -3.16 -20.34 -2.22
N LYS A 13 -4.08 -21.33 -2.17
CA LYS A 13 -5.38 -21.18 -1.50
C LYS A 13 -5.21 -20.81 -0.03
N HIS A 14 -4.32 -21.48 0.67
CA HIS A 14 -4.04 -21.23 2.08
C HIS A 14 -3.49 -19.80 2.30
N ARG A 15 -2.53 -19.35 1.46
CA ARG A 15 -2.00 -17.97 1.55
C ARG A 15 -3.04 -16.93 1.14
N LYS A 16 -3.85 -17.20 0.13
CA LYS A 16 -4.97 -16.32 -0.26
C LYS A 16 -5.96 -16.09 0.88
N GLN A 17 -6.23 -17.11 1.69
CA GLN A 17 -7.10 -16.98 2.87
C GLN A 17 -6.57 -15.95 3.87
N LEU A 18 -5.24 -15.84 4.04
CA LEU A 18 -4.65 -14.79 4.87
C LEU A 18 -5.02 -13.39 4.32
N PHE A 19 -4.83 -13.15 3.01
CA PHE A 19 -5.19 -11.87 2.40
C PHE A 19 -6.68 -11.57 2.54
N MET A 20 -7.55 -12.55 2.28
CA MET A 20 -9.00 -12.39 2.43
C MET A 20 -9.40 -12.09 3.88
N SER A 21 -8.70 -12.66 4.85
CA SER A 21 -8.97 -12.41 6.27
C SER A 21 -8.62 -11.00 6.74
N LEU A 22 -7.83 -10.26 5.96
CA LEU A 22 -7.53 -8.84 6.21
C LEU A 22 -8.59 -7.91 5.62
N MET A 23 -9.42 -8.40 4.67
CA MET A 23 -10.40 -7.62 3.91
C MET A 23 -11.81 -7.76 4.51
N THR A 24 -11.93 -7.72 5.84
CA THR A 24 -13.24 -7.70 6.50
C THR A 24 -13.88 -6.31 6.32
N GLU A 25 -15.21 -6.24 6.38
CA GLU A 25 -15.97 -4.99 6.28
C GLU A 25 -15.44 -3.93 7.25
N LYS A 26 -15.22 -4.31 8.51
CA LYS A 26 -14.62 -3.42 9.51
C LYS A 26 -13.25 -2.89 9.06
N ARG A 27 -12.36 -3.76 8.58
CA ARG A 27 -11.02 -3.35 8.16
C ARG A 27 -11.05 -2.47 6.91
N LEU A 28 -12.00 -2.69 6.01
CA LEU A 28 -12.21 -1.81 4.87
C LEU A 28 -12.72 -0.44 5.31
N GLN A 29 -13.64 -0.40 6.29
CA GLN A 29 -14.08 0.87 6.87
C GLN A 29 -12.93 1.61 7.58
N ASP A 30 -12.09 0.91 8.33
CA ASP A 30 -10.87 1.49 8.94
C ASP A 30 -9.97 2.15 7.87
N ALA A 31 -9.81 1.52 6.69
CA ALA A 31 -9.02 2.10 5.59
C ALA A 31 -9.64 3.41 5.07
N VAL A 32 -10.96 3.43 4.92
CA VAL A 32 -11.71 4.63 4.50
C VAL A 32 -11.55 5.77 5.52
N ASP A 33 -11.64 5.47 6.80
CA ASP A 33 -11.53 6.47 7.86
C ASP A 33 -10.11 7.03 7.95
N ILE A 34 -9.09 6.17 7.83
CA ILE A 34 -7.68 6.58 7.75
C ILE A 34 -7.45 7.48 6.52
N PHE A 35 -8.02 7.11 5.36
CA PHE A 35 -7.91 7.92 4.15
C PHE A 35 -8.56 9.30 4.33
N LYS A 36 -9.77 9.36 4.89
CA LYS A 36 -10.47 10.62 5.15
C LYS A 36 -9.66 11.54 6.07
N GLU A 37 -9.09 11.00 7.15
CA GLU A 37 -8.23 11.75 8.06
C GLU A 37 -7.00 12.34 7.33
N ALA A 38 -6.31 11.51 6.54
CA ALA A 38 -5.15 11.93 5.76
C ALA A 38 -5.52 12.97 4.69
N TRP A 39 -6.69 12.83 4.06
CA TRP A 39 -7.22 13.78 3.09
C TRP A 39 -7.49 15.14 3.73
N ILE A 40 -8.23 15.19 4.83
CA ILE A 40 -8.56 16.42 5.54
C ILE A 40 -7.28 17.17 5.97
N THR A 41 -6.32 16.43 6.55
CA THR A 41 -5.02 17.00 6.92
C THR A 41 -4.28 17.58 5.71
N SER A 42 -4.42 16.98 4.54
CA SER A 42 -3.80 17.47 3.31
C SER A 42 -4.49 18.73 2.79
N LEU A 43 -5.82 18.84 2.90
CA LEU A 43 -6.56 20.04 2.51
C LEU A 43 -6.08 21.28 3.27
N GLU A 44 -5.87 21.18 4.58
CA GLU A 44 -5.35 22.28 5.41
C GLU A 44 -3.98 22.80 4.89
N VAL A 45 -3.15 21.87 4.37
CA VAL A 45 -1.85 22.23 3.78
C VAL A 45 -2.03 22.84 2.37
N TRP A 46 -2.99 22.33 1.59
CA TRP A 46 -3.23 22.80 0.22
C TRP A 46 -3.80 24.22 0.19
N GLU A 47 -4.62 24.60 1.17
CA GLU A 47 -5.14 25.97 1.30
C GLU A 47 -4.05 27.03 1.38
N GLN A 48 -2.84 26.65 1.79
CA GLN A 48 -1.67 27.53 1.87
C GLN A 48 -0.82 27.54 0.58
N LYS A 49 -1.23 26.78 -0.46
CA LYS A 49 -0.49 26.66 -1.72
C LYS A 49 -1.27 27.28 -2.88
N ASN A 50 -0.57 27.89 -3.82
CA ASN A 50 -1.18 28.44 -5.03
C ASN A 50 -1.65 27.33 -5.98
N GLU A 51 -0.95 26.20 -5.99
CA GLU A 51 -1.28 25.03 -6.80
C GLU A 51 -0.79 23.74 -6.16
N VAL A 52 -1.46 22.63 -6.45
CA VAL A 52 -1.07 21.29 -6.01
C VAL A 52 -1.18 20.31 -7.17
N SER A 53 -0.30 19.34 -7.23
CA SER A 53 -0.42 18.21 -8.14
C SER A 53 -1.29 17.14 -7.47
N LEU A 54 -2.53 16.96 -7.91
CA LEU A 54 -3.43 15.94 -7.35
C LEU A 54 -2.80 14.55 -7.37
N TYR A 55 -2.10 14.20 -8.46
CA TYR A 55 -1.42 12.92 -8.56
C TYR A 55 -0.38 12.71 -7.45
N ARG A 56 0.49 13.71 -7.23
CA ARG A 56 1.54 13.61 -6.22
C ARG A 56 0.96 13.54 -4.80
N GLU A 57 -0.05 14.34 -4.55
CA GLU A 57 -0.71 14.33 -3.24
C GLU A 57 -1.45 13.00 -3.00
N MET A 58 -2.11 12.42 -4.02
CA MET A 58 -2.76 11.10 -3.90
C MET A 58 -1.74 9.98 -3.61
N ILE A 59 -0.59 9.98 -4.27
CA ILE A 59 0.50 9.03 -3.97
C ILE A 59 0.92 9.13 -2.50
N ASN A 60 1.09 10.35 -1.97
CA ASN A 60 1.46 10.57 -0.58
C ASN A 60 0.36 10.14 0.41
N ILE A 61 -0.89 10.57 0.19
CA ILE A 61 -2.03 10.26 1.04
C ILE A 61 -2.26 8.74 1.09
N LEU A 62 -2.28 8.09 -0.07
CA LEU A 62 -2.47 6.63 -0.14
C LEU A 62 -1.29 5.86 0.46
N THR A 63 -0.06 6.39 0.40
CA THR A 63 1.09 5.79 1.09
C THR A 63 0.91 5.83 2.60
N VAL A 64 0.49 6.97 3.15
CA VAL A 64 0.18 7.11 4.58
C VAL A 64 -0.96 6.18 4.97
N THR A 65 -2.04 6.16 4.20
CA THR A 65 -3.20 5.30 4.41
C THR A 65 -2.83 3.83 4.41
N ALA A 66 -2.12 3.38 3.38
CA ALA A 66 -1.71 1.98 3.24
C ALA A 66 -0.81 1.53 4.39
N CYS A 67 0.18 2.34 4.75
CA CYS A 67 1.10 2.03 5.85
C CYS A 67 0.35 1.99 7.19
N LYS A 68 -0.46 3.01 7.52
CA LYS A 68 -1.23 3.07 8.77
C LYS A 68 -2.21 1.88 8.87
N TRP A 69 -2.95 1.58 7.81
CA TRP A 69 -3.87 0.46 7.76
C TRP A 69 -3.18 -0.90 7.88
N ALA A 70 -2.03 -1.07 7.21
CA ALA A 70 -1.25 -2.30 7.27
C ALA A 70 -0.47 -2.48 8.58
N GLY A 71 -0.43 -1.48 9.47
CA GLY A 71 0.36 -1.49 10.70
C GLY A 71 1.85 -1.27 10.46
N VAL A 72 2.22 -0.66 9.34
CA VAL A 72 3.61 -0.36 8.97
C VAL A 72 3.97 1.05 9.46
N PRO A 73 4.87 1.20 10.44
CA PRO A 73 5.28 2.52 10.91
C PRO A 73 5.91 3.36 9.80
N LEU A 74 5.42 4.58 9.65
CA LEU A 74 5.91 5.53 8.65
C LEU A 74 6.11 6.90 9.29
N SER A 75 7.36 7.39 9.32
CA SER A 75 7.65 8.73 9.81
C SER A 75 7.29 9.79 8.78
N LYS A 76 6.84 10.96 9.25
CA LYS A 76 6.51 12.11 8.37
C LYS A 76 7.67 12.47 7.43
N SER A 77 8.92 12.40 7.91
CA SER A 77 10.12 12.71 7.12
C SER A 77 10.39 11.72 5.99
N THR A 78 9.86 10.50 6.06
CA THR A 78 10.11 9.44 5.07
C THR A 78 8.91 9.18 4.14
N VAL A 79 7.77 9.85 4.32
CA VAL A 79 6.58 9.68 3.47
C VAL A 79 6.93 9.83 2.00
N ASN A 80 7.53 10.95 1.60
CA ASN A 80 7.88 11.21 0.19
C ASN A 80 8.84 10.16 -0.38
N LEU A 81 9.81 9.70 0.42
CA LEU A 81 10.73 8.64 -0.01
C LEU A 81 9.97 7.34 -0.30
N ARG A 82 9.13 6.89 0.64
CA ARG A 82 8.38 5.63 0.49
C ARG A 82 7.32 5.73 -0.60
N ALA A 83 6.65 6.88 -0.72
CA ALA A 83 5.71 7.17 -1.80
C ALA A 83 6.37 7.05 -3.18
N ASN A 84 7.52 7.68 -3.38
CA ASN A 84 8.29 7.59 -4.63
C ASN A 84 8.77 6.17 -4.94
N GLN A 85 9.14 5.41 -3.91
CA GLN A 85 9.54 4.00 -4.08
C GLN A 85 8.35 3.11 -4.45
N LEU A 86 7.19 3.27 -3.81
CA LEU A 86 5.97 2.52 -4.13
C LEU A 86 5.46 2.86 -5.53
N GLU A 87 5.45 4.14 -5.89
CA GLU A 87 5.12 4.60 -7.25
C GLU A 87 6.01 3.94 -8.30
N ALA A 88 7.34 3.91 -8.08
CA ALA A 88 8.27 3.33 -9.01
C ALA A 88 7.98 1.85 -9.34
N LEU A 89 7.32 1.10 -8.45
CA LEU A 89 7.00 -0.31 -8.69
C LEU A 89 5.93 -0.52 -9.76
N PHE A 90 4.98 0.38 -9.90
CA PHE A 90 3.95 0.28 -10.95
C PHE A 90 4.24 1.18 -12.15
N ASP A 91 4.92 2.32 -11.95
CA ASP A 91 5.36 3.18 -13.05
C ASP A 91 6.42 2.52 -13.93
N SER A 92 7.27 1.66 -13.37
CA SER A 92 8.31 0.93 -14.10
C SER A 92 7.84 -0.40 -14.69
N ALA A 93 6.57 -0.79 -14.52
CA ALA A 93 6.06 -2.04 -15.05
C ALA A 93 6.15 -2.06 -16.59
N GLY A 94 6.87 -3.04 -17.13
CA GLY A 94 7.13 -3.14 -18.57
C GLY A 94 8.16 -2.15 -19.12
N ALA A 95 8.75 -1.28 -18.29
CA ALA A 95 9.77 -0.33 -18.73
C ALA A 95 11.12 -1.01 -18.96
N VAL A 96 11.93 -0.39 -19.82
CA VAL A 96 13.34 -0.75 -20.06
C VAL A 96 14.25 0.44 -19.71
N GLY A 97 15.54 0.17 -19.47
CA GLY A 97 16.52 1.21 -19.20
C GLY A 97 16.40 1.85 -17.82
N PRO A 98 16.62 3.17 -17.67
CA PRO A 98 16.70 3.85 -16.36
C PRO A 98 15.44 3.70 -15.51
N ARG A 99 14.24 3.72 -16.10
CA ARG A 99 12.97 3.50 -15.37
C ARG A 99 12.92 2.10 -14.77
N HIS A 100 13.31 1.07 -15.51
CA HIS A 100 13.40 -0.29 -15.00
C HIS A 100 14.35 -0.40 -13.81
N TRP A 101 15.54 0.20 -13.93
CA TRP A 101 16.51 0.22 -12.83
C TRP A 101 15.99 0.93 -11.59
N LYS A 102 15.31 2.08 -11.76
CA LYS A 102 14.65 2.78 -10.65
C LYS A 102 13.66 1.88 -9.94
N GLY A 103 12.82 1.14 -10.67
CA GLY A 103 11.86 0.19 -10.10
C GLY A 103 12.55 -0.92 -9.30
N ARG A 104 13.63 -1.51 -9.83
CA ARG A 104 14.41 -2.56 -9.12
C ARG A 104 15.04 -2.05 -7.83
N VAL A 105 15.70 -0.90 -7.87
CA VAL A 105 16.33 -0.28 -6.68
C VAL A 105 15.25 0.04 -5.63
N SER A 106 14.13 0.62 -6.05
CA SER A 106 13.00 0.93 -5.17
C SER A 106 12.42 -0.33 -4.53
N ARG A 107 12.25 -1.40 -5.30
CA ARG A 107 11.78 -2.68 -4.81
C ARG A 107 12.69 -3.25 -3.73
N ASN A 108 13.99 -3.33 -4.01
CA ASN A 108 14.98 -3.84 -3.06
C ASN A 108 14.98 -3.03 -1.75
N ALA A 109 14.89 -1.69 -1.85
CA ALA A 109 14.85 -0.81 -0.68
C ALA A 109 13.56 -0.99 0.16
N LEU A 110 12.41 -1.18 -0.49
CA LEU A 110 11.14 -1.45 0.19
C LEU A 110 11.13 -2.83 0.84
N GLU A 111 11.61 -3.84 0.14
CA GLU A 111 11.69 -5.21 0.67
C GLU A 111 12.62 -5.29 1.89
N ALA A 112 13.79 -4.63 1.84
CA ALA A 112 14.70 -4.56 2.98
C ALA A 112 14.05 -3.85 4.18
N TRP A 113 13.44 -2.69 3.96
CA TRP A 113 12.74 -1.93 4.99
C TRP A 113 11.60 -2.73 5.66
N LEU A 114 10.79 -3.43 4.87
CA LEU A 114 9.69 -4.24 5.39
C LEU A 114 10.20 -5.52 6.08
N LYS A 115 11.30 -6.11 5.60
CA LYS A 115 11.94 -7.24 6.25
C LYS A 115 12.41 -6.89 7.66
N ASP A 116 13.08 -5.74 7.83
CA ASP A 116 13.52 -5.26 9.14
C ASP A 116 12.32 -5.07 10.10
N MET A 117 11.17 -4.60 9.59
CA MET A 117 9.95 -4.49 10.39
C MET A 117 9.36 -5.84 10.78
N VAL A 118 9.31 -6.79 9.85
CA VAL A 118 8.87 -8.17 10.13
C VAL A 118 9.73 -8.81 11.22
N GLU A 119 11.04 -8.67 11.12
CA GLU A 119 11.99 -9.18 12.12
C GLU A 119 11.81 -8.46 13.46
N SER A 120 11.59 -7.14 13.46
CA SER A 120 11.33 -6.37 14.67
C SER A 120 10.03 -6.78 15.38
N VAL A 121 8.96 -7.10 14.62
CA VAL A 121 7.71 -7.65 15.16
C VAL A 121 7.96 -9.01 15.78
N ARG A 122 8.67 -9.91 15.10
CA ARG A 122 8.98 -11.27 15.58
C ARG A 122 9.86 -11.27 16.83
N ASN A 123 10.75 -10.31 16.95
CA ASN A 123 11.63 -10.15 18.09
C ASN A 123 10.99 -9.35 19.26
N GLY A 124 9.72 -8.93 19.11
CA GLY A 124 9.00 -8.16 20.14
C GLY A 124 9.48 -6.72 20.31
N ILE A 125 10.36 -6.24 19.43
CA ILE A 125 10.88 -4.85 19.43
C ILE A 125 9.81 -3.88 18.92
N LEU A 126 9.11 -4.26 17.85
CA LEU A 126 8.00 -3.49 17.27
C LEU A 126 6.67 -4.15 17.64
N LYS A 127 5.84 -3.40 18.38
CA LYS A 127 4.48 -3.82 18.70
C LYS A 127 3.50 -3.15 17.73
N VAL A 128 2.72 -3.94 17.02
CA VAL A 128 1.68 -3.48 16.10
C VAL A 128 0.37 -4.21 16.41
N PRO A 129 -0.80 -3.61 16.13
CA PRO A 129 -2.10 -4.26 16.38
C PRO A 129 -2.22 -5.59 15.63
N GLU A 130 -2.78 -6.60 16.31
CA GLU A 130 -2.84 -7.99 15.81
C GLU A 130 -3.67 -8.15 14.53
N GLU A 131 -4.66 -7.28 14.34
CA GLU A 131 -5.52 -7.26 13.15
C GLU A 131 -4.82 -6.69 11.90
N THR A 132 -3.65 -6.07 12.05
CA THR A 132 -2.93 -5.45 10.92
C THR A 132 -2.23 -6.47 10.02
N ALA A 133 -2.03 -6.08 8.76
CA ALA A 133 -1.37 -6.94 7.78
C ALA A 133 0.07 -7.30 8.22
N LEU A 134 0.83 -6.32 8.75
CA LEU A 134 2.20 -6.57 9.21
C LEU A 134 2.24 -7.61 10.32
N HIS A 135 1.36 -7.51 11.33
CA HIS A 135 1.30 -8.50 12.41
C HIS A 135 0.92 -9.88 11.89
N ARG A 136 -0.21 -9.97 11.19
CA ARG A 136 -0.74 -11.25 10.71
C ARG A 136 0.21 -11.97 9.76
N MET A 137 0.88 -11.22 8.87
CA MET A 137 1.87 -11.79 7.95
C MET A 137 3.16 -12.18 8.66
N ALA A 138 3.61 -11.40 9.68
CA ALA A 138 4.78 -11.74 10.46
C ALA A 138 4.64 -13.10 11.18
N TRP A 139 3.44 -13.45 11.63
CA TRP A 139 3.16 -14.68 12.37
C TRP A 139 2.46 -15.75 11.54
N TYR A 140 2.30 -15.51 10.23
CA TYR A 140 1.68 -16.50 9.35
C TYR A 140 2.54 -17.75 9.22
N ARG A 141 1.86 -18.90 9.31
CA ARG A 141 2.47 -20.21 9.10
C ARG A 141 1.95 -20.84 7.81
N ASP A 142 2.83 -21.48 7.07
CA ASP A 142 2.50 -22.18 5.85
C ASP A 142 1.72 -23.48 6.14
N THR A 143 1.41 -24.25 5.09
CA THR A 143 0.71 -25.54 5.18
C THR A 143 1.47 -26.61 5.99
N ASN A 144 2.77 -26.41 6.23
CA ASN A 144 3.60 -27.28 7.06
C ASN A 144 3.74 -26.78 8.50
N GLY A 145 3.03 -25.68 8.86
CA GLY A 145 3.09 -25.07 10.18
C GLY A 145 4.34 -24.21 10.43
N GLN A 146 5.14 -23.93 9.39
CA GLN A 146 6.37 -23.16 9.52
C GLN A 146 6.13 -21.68 9.24
N LEU A 147 6.82 -20.80 9.97
CA LEU A 147 6.82 -19.37 9.68
C LEU A 147 7.45 -19.12 8.31
N LEU A 148 6.85 -18.20 7.54
CA LEU A 148 7.45 -17.75 6.30
C LEU A 148 8.83 -17.12 6.56
N ASN A 149 9.73 -17.27 5.61
CA ASN A 149 10.96 -16.48 5.60
C ASN A 149 10.64 -14.98 5.66
N ALA A 150 11.41 -14.20 6.42
CA ALA A 150 11.15 -12.77 6.62
C ALA A 150 11.16 -11.97 5.31
N GLN A 151 12.01 -12.35 4.35
CA GLN A 151 12.04 -11.74 3.02
C GLN A 151 10.75 -11.99 2.24
N VAL A 152 10.23 -13.22 2.26
CA VAL A 152 8.96 -13.56 1.62
C VAL A 152 7.81 -12.83 2.30
N THR A 153 7.83 -12.77 3.62
CA THR A 153 6.83 -12.01 4.40
C THR A 153 6.83 -10.52 4.02
N ALA A 154 8.00 -9.92 3.86
CA ALA A 154 8.14 -8.53 3.42
C ALA A 154 7.53 -8.30 2.02
N VAL A 155 7.74 -9.24 1.09
CA VAL A 155 7.11 -9.19 -0.23
C VAL A 155 5.58 -9.28 -0.13
N GLU A 156 5.04 -10.12 0.76
CA GLU A 156 3.59 -10.21 0.94
C GLU A 156 2.99 -8.94 1.56
N VAL A 157 3.68 -8.29 2.51
CA VAL A 157 3.28 -6.96 3.01
C VAL A 157 3.32 -5.93 1.87
N LEU A 158 4.37 -5.94 1.04
CA LEU A 158 4.48 -5.06 -0.12
C LEU A 158 3.35 -5.27 -1.13
N ASN A 159 2.86 -6.51 -1.28
CA ASN A 159 1.71 -6.86 -2.12
C ASN A 159 0.39 -6.28 -1.61
N ILE A 160 0.33 -5.83 -0.35
CA ILE A 160 -0.78 -5.03 0.19
C ILE A 160 -0.57 -3.54 -0.10
N LEU A 161 0.62 -3.01 0.20
CA LEU A 161 0.86 -1.56 0.11
C LEU A 161 0.79 -1.05 -1.33
N ARG A 162 1.45 -1.74 -2.25
CA ARG A 162 1.58 -1.31 -3.65
C ARG A 162 0.23 -1.12 -4.37
N PRO A 163 -0.72 -2.07 -4.32
CA PRO A 163 -2.00 -1.90 -4.99
C PRO A 163 -2.82 -0.73 -4.45
N ILE A 164 -2.80 -0.51 -3.14
CA ILE A 164 -3.51 0.62 -2.50
C ILE A 164 -2.96 1.95 -3.05
N VAL A 165 -1.64 2.10 -3.11
CA VAL A 165 -1.02 3.33 -3.63
C VAL A 165 -1.28 3.50 -5.13
N ALA A 166 -1.33 2.42 -5.91
CA ALA A 166 -1.62 2.47 -7.34
C ALA A 166 -3.02 2.99 -7.67
N VAL A 167 -3.96 2.97 -6.71
CA VAL A 167 -5.31 3.57 -6.88
C VAL A 167 -5.22 5.08 -7.16
N ALA A 168 -4.13 5.77 -6.80
CA ALA A 168 -3.90 7.17 -7.14
C ALA A 168 -4.12 7.47 -8.62
N VAL A 169 -3.71 6.56 -9.50
CA VAL A 169 -3.88 6.69 -10.95
C VAL A 169 -5.37 6.80 -11.32
N TYR A 170 -6.19 5.92 -10.76
CA TYR A 170 -7.64 5.92 -11.02
C TYR A 170 -8.34 7.15 -10.47
N ILE A 171 -7.97 7.61 -9.26
CA ILE A 171 -8.52 8.83 -8.65
C ILE A 171 -8.26 10.02 -9.56
N VAL A 172 -7.03 10.18 -10.05
CA VAL A 172 -6.66 11.31 -10.91
C VAL A 172 -7.35 11.24 -12.28
N PHE A 173 -7.43 10.06 -12.88
CA PHE A 173 -8.18 9.91 -14.14
C PHE A 173 -9.67 10.18 -13.96
N THR A 174 -10.27 9.75 -12.84
CA THR A 174 -11.66 10.08 -12.53
C THR A 174 -11.84 11.58 -12.36
N ALA A 175 -10.97 12.25 -11.59
CA ALA A 175 -11.03 13.71 -11.43
C ALA A 175 -10.89 14.44 -12.76
N LEU A 176 -9.98 13.99 -13.64
CA LEU A 176 -9.82 14.56 -14.98
C LEU A 176 -11.06 14.33 -15.86
N ALA A 177 -11.66 13.14 -15.78
CA ALA A 177 -12.87 12.82 -16.52
C ALA A 177 -14.04 13.73 -16.09
N LEU A 178 -14.26 13.88 -14.79
CA LEU A 178 -15.28 14.76 -14.22
C LEU A 178 -15.04 16.23 -14.61
N HIS A 179 -13.79 16.68 -14.62
CA HIS A 179 -13.45 18.03 -15.08
C HIS A 179 -13.76 18.25 -16.57
N LYS A 180 -13.54 17.24 -17.41
CA LYS A 180 -13.81 17.32 -18.87
C LYS A 180 -15.28 17.11 -19.22
N HIS A 181 -16.04 16.47 -18.36
CA HIS A 181 -17.43 16.11 -18.58
C HIS A 181 -18.32 16.58 -17.41
N PRO A 182 -18.50 17.90 -17.22
CA PRO A 182 -19.25 18.44 -16.08
C PRO A 182 -20.72 17.97 -16.05
N ASP A 183 -21.32 17.66 -17.19
CA ASP A 183 -22.69 17.11 -17.28
C ASP A 183 -22.83 15.74 -16.57
N GLU A 184 -21.75 14.96 -16.48
CA GLU A 184 -21.74 13.68 -15.77
C GLU A 184 -21.67 13.87 -14.25
N VAL A 185 -21.08 14.98 -13.79
CA VAL A 185 -21.02 15.32 -12.35
C VAL A 185 -22.42 15.51 -11.79
N GLU A 186 -23.28 16.22 -12.54
CA GLU A 186 -24.67 16.45 -12.13
C GLU A 186 -25.44 15.13 -11.95
N LYS A 187 -25.27 14.18 -12.87
CA LYS A 187 -25.89 12.85 -12.77
C LYS A 187 -25.43 12.06 -11.54
N LEU A 188 -24.15 12.15 -11.16
CA LEU A 188 -23.61 11.48 -9.98
C LEU A 188 -24.08 12.08 -8.67
N THR A 189 -24.45 13.37 -8.67
CA THR A 189 -24.92 14.06 -7.46
C THR A 189 -26.36 13.68 -7.09
N TYR A 190 -27.16 13.22 -8.08
CA TYR A 190 -28.57 12.87 -7.92
C TYR A 190 -28.84 11.35 -7.97
N ALA A 191 -27.82 10.52 -8.05
CA ALA A 191 -27.90 9.05 -8.01
C ALA A 191 -27.67 8.50 -6.61
#